data_0d942077902612dbc07c1b0777dba69b
#
_entry.id   0d942077902612dbc07c1b0777dba69b
#
_cell.length_a   1.000
_cell.length_b   1.000
_cell.length_c   1.000
_cell.angle_alpha   90.00
_cell.angle_beta   90.00
_cell.angle_gamma   90.00
#
_symmetry.space_group_name_H-M   'P 1'
#
loop_
_entity.id
_entity.type
_entity.pdbx_description
1 polymer ?
#
loop_
_entity_poly.entity_id
_entity_poly.type
_entity_poly.pdbx_seq_one_letter_code
_entity_poly.pdbx_strand_id
1 'polypeptide(L)'
;LGLGRQPLKTVWEYIINDFITATNNLPESYNSEPQRATVGAAWAMLGKAYMAAPEETGLRDFAKADECFKTIINMGRYELLNDYADLYRYDNPNTKESLFELQFNNVYPDCNYWEFDCGSRACDSWFGQGCSFSGYDFLVPTPFAYKTVEEGGIWEDGDLRKEEALRYDFTYYTNKYSEDGTFEYVTPDLSKTQWTGTTDELEPHIKKYEDYRTDILSGLGINNMWNSGKNFSMIRYADVLLLHAECLNELGQTSEAVQIVNNQIRTRA
;
A
#
# COMPACT_ATOMS: atom_id res chain seq x y z
N LEU A 1 -4.24 32.42 12.55
CA LEU A 1 -4.26 32.46 11.08
C LEU A 1 -5.69 32.58 10.61
N GLY A 2 -6.13 33.81 10.29
CA GLY A 2 -7.51 34.12 9.90
C GLY A 2 -7.78 33.99 8.40
N LEU A 3 -7.31 32.91 7.76
CA LEU A 3 -7.65 32.65 6.35
C LEU A 3 -9.06 32.09 6.28
N GLY A 4 -9.99 32.87 5.70
CA GLY A 4 -11.34 32.41 5.39
C GLY A 4 -11.31 31.32 4.31
N ARG A 5 -12.40 30.53 4.21
CA ARG A 5 -12.62 29.54 3.16
C ARG A 5 -12.54 30.21 1.80
N GLN A 6 -11.70 29.70 0.92
CA GLN A 6 -11.54 30.19 -0.45
C GLN A 6 -12.52 29.49 -1.41
N PRO A 7 -12.87 30.11 -2.56
CA PRO A 7 -13.63 29.45 -3.62
C PRO A 7 -12.92 28.17 -4.08
N LEU A 8 -13.69 27.12 -4.36
CA LEU A 8 -13.16 25.80 -4.74
C LEU A 8 -12.21 25.88 -5.94
N LYS A 9 -12.60 26.60 -6.99
CA LYS A 9 -11.78 26.82 -8.18
C LYS A 9 -10.43 27.43 -7.85
N THR A 10 -10.41 28.45 -7.00
CA THR A 10 -9.17 29.13 -6.60
C THR A 10 -8.22 28.15 -5.87
N VAL A 11 -8.75 27.28 -5.00
CA VAL A 11 -7.93 26.27 -4.31
C VAL A 11 -7.33 25.28 -5.31
N TRP A 12 -8.12 24.81 -6.27
CA TRP A 12 -7.62 23.88 -7.29
C TRP A 12 -6.62 24.53 -8.25
N GLU A 13 -6.79 25.80 -8.58
CA GLU A 13 -5.77 26.56 -9.34
C GLU A 13 -4.44 26.63 -8.59
N TYR A 14 -4.44 26.85 -7.28
CA TYR A 14 -3.21 26.80 -6.47
C TYR A 14 -2.59 25.40 -6.48
N ILE A 15 -3.37 24.34 -6.25
CA ILE A 15 -2.87 22.96 -6.24
C ILE A 15 -2.17 22.63 -7.58
N ILE A 16 -2.83 22.92 -8.69
CA ILE A 16 -2.28 22.65 -10.03
C ILE A 16 -1.01 23.48 -10.26
N ASN A 17 -1.01 24.77 -9.96
CA ASN A 17 0.14 25.64 -10.16
C ASN A 17 1.33 25.26 -9.28
N ASP A 18 1.09 24.82 -8.06
CA ASP A 18 2.15 24.32 -7.17
C ASP A 18 2.80 23.06 -7.75
N PHE A 19 2.02 22.11 -8.26
CA PHE A 19 2.57 20.94 -8.93
C PHE A 19 3.27 21.27 -10.25
N ILE A 20 2.76 22.21 -11.06
CA ILE A 20 3.47 22.71 -12.25
C ILE A 20 4.82 23.32 -11.83
N THR A 21 4.86 24.08 -10.77
CA THR A 21 6.10 24.65 -10.25
C THR A 21 7.06 23.56 -9.81
N ALA A 22 6.55 22.53 -9.13
CA ALA A 22 7.34 21.36 -8.72
C ALA A 22 7.93 20.58 -9.91
N THR A 23 7.14 20.35 -10.97
CA THR A 23 7.64 19.65 -12.18
C THR A 23 8.76 20.43 -12.91
N ASN A 24 8.79 21.75 -12.77
CA ASN A 24 9.82 22.58 -13.40
C ASN A 24 11.09 22.74 -12.56
N ASN A 25 11.06 22.40 -11.27
CA ASN A 25 12.15 22.71 -10.34
C ASN A 25 12.75 21.51 -9.61
N LEU A 26 12.02 20.40 -9.54
CA LEU A 26 12.53 19.20 -8.84
C LEU A 26 13.45 18.39 -9.75
N PRO A 27 14.52 17.79 -9.21
CA PRO A 27 15.39 16.91 -9.97
C PRO A 27 14.75 15.51 -10.16
N GLU A 28 15.33 14.74 -11.08
CA GLU A 28 14.92 13.35 -11.28
C GLU A 28 15.28 12.43 -10.11
N SER A 29 16.32 12.73 -9.36
CA SER A 29 16.72 11.96 -8.18
C SER A 29 17.52 12.78 -7.18
N TYR A 30 17.51 12.29 -5.93
CA TYR A 30 18.42 12.70 -4.87
C TYR A 30 19.20 11.46 -4.44
N ASN A 31 20.45 11.34 -4.86
CA ASN A 31 21.26 10.10 -4.76
C ASN A 31 21.36 9.48 -3.36
N SER A 32 21.28 10.28 -2.30
CA SER A 32 21.42 9.85 -0.91
C SER A 32 20.22 10.23 -0.01
N GLU A 33 19.18 10.82 -0.58
CA GLU A 33 18.05 11.36 0.18
C GLU A 33 16.72 10.87 -0.43
N PRO A 34 16.39 9.56 -0.33
CA PRO A 34 15.20 8.97 -0.97
C PRO A 34 13.88 9.51 -0.40
N GLN A 35 13.90 10.16 0.75
CA GLN A 35 12.76 10.79 1.38
C GLN A 35 12.29 12.06 0.66
N ARG A 36 13.08 12.61 -0.26
CA ARG A 36 12.74 13.84 -0.97
C ARG A 36 11.90 13.55 -2.21
N ALA A 37 10.88 14.38 -2.42
CA ALA A 37 10.05 14.28 -3.62
C ALA A 37 10.85 14.62 -4.88
N THR A 38 10.72 13.77 -5.90
CA THR A 38 11.36 13.93 -7.21
C THR A 38 10.38 14.50 -8.24
N VAL A 39 10.89 14.87 -9.41
CA VAL A 39 10.04 15.35 -10.51
C VAL A 39 9.03 14.30 -10.97
N GLY A 40 9.36 13.00 -10.90
CA GLY A 40 8.41 11.93 -11.21
C GLY A 40 7.21 11.90 -10.26
N ALA A 41 7.45 12.08 -8.96
CA ALA A 41 6.37 12.23 -7.98
C ALA A 41 5.51 13.48 -8.25
N ALA A 42 6.14 14.60 -8.64
CA ALA A 42 5.43 15.84 -8.97
C ALA A 42 4.53 15.66 -10.21
N TRP A 43 5.01 15.01 -11.28
CA TRP A 43 4.20 14.68 -12.45
C TRP A 43 3.02 13.77 -12.11
N ALA A 44 3.22 12.76 -11.28
CA ALA A 44 2.15 11.87 -10.85
C ALA A 44 1.05 12.63 -10.08
N MET A 45 1.44 13.49 -9.16
CA MET A 45 0.48 14.32 -8.40
C MET A 45 -0.21 15.37 -9.26
N LEU A 46 0.47 15.95 -10.25
CA LEU A 46 -0.15 16.87 -11.21
C LEU A 46 -1.22 16.15 -12.06
N GLY A 47 -0.91 14.95 -12.56
CA GLY A 47 -1.88 14.13 -13.29
C GLY A 47 -3.10 13.80 -12.45
N LYS A 48 -2.89 13.34 -11.20
CA LYS A 48 -3.97 13.12 -10.24
C LYS A 48 -4.80 14.39 -9.97
N ALA A 49 -4.16 15.55 -9.88
CA ALA A 49 -4.85 16.81 -9.65
C ALA A 49 -5.75 17.16 -10.83
N TYR A 50 -5.32 16.97 -12.08
CA TYR A 50 -6.17 17.18 -13.25
C TYR A 50 -7.35 16.22 -13.32
N MET A 51 -7.17 14.95 -12.96
CA MET A 51 -8.27 13.97 -12.93
C MET A 51 -9.28 14.26 -11.83
N ALA A 52 -8.80 14.63 -10.63
CA ALA A 52 -9.62 14.78 -9.43
C ALA A 52 -10.28 16.15 -9.31
N ALA A 53 -9.92 17.14 -10.12
CA ALA A 53 -10.52 18.46 -10.07
C ALA A 53 -12.04 18.36 -10.24
N PRO A 54 -12.85 18.94 -9.35
CA PRO A 54 -14.31 18.92 -9.48
C PRO A 54 -14.76 19.56 -10.80
N GLU A 55 -15.74 18.96 -11.43
CA GLU A 55 -16.23 19.37 -12.76
C GLU A 55 -16.66 20.84 -12.80
N GLU A 56 -17.32 21.30 -11.73
CA GLU A 56 -17.77 22.69 -11.59
C GLU A 56 -16.63 23.72 -11.57
N THR A 57 -15.39 23.31 -11.35
CA THR A 57 -14.23 24.21 -11.44
C THR A 57 -13.82 24.51 -12.88
N GLY A 58 -14.15 23.60 -13.83
CA GLY A 58 -13.69 23.65 -15.20
C GLY A 58 -12.19 23.35 -15.36
N LEU A 59 -11.56 22.72 -14.35
CA LEU A 59 -10.12 22.41 -14.32
C LEU A 59 -9.83 20.92 -14.53
N ARG A 60 -10.85 20.04 -14.48
CA ARG A 60 -10.70 18.63 -14.81
C ARG A 60 -10.27 18.48 -16.27
N ASP A 61 -9.20 17.73 -16.50
CA ASP A 61 -8.61 17.60 -17.84
C ASP A 61 -7.85 16.26 -17.97
N PHE A 62 -8.53 15.26 -18.51
CA PHE A 62 -7.94 13.94 -18.72
C PHE A 62 -6.81 13.94 -19.76
N ALA A 63 -6.83 14.85 -20.73
CA ALA A 63 -5.77 14.94 -21.72
C ALA A 63 -4.46 15.45 -21.10
N LYS A 64 -4.52 16.48 -20.25
CA LYS A 64 -3.34 16.93 -19.50
C LYS A 64 -2.88 15.93 -18.47
N ALA A 65 -3.78 15.21 -17.82
CA ALA A 65 -3.44 14.13 -16.91
C ALA A 65 -2.67 13.02 -17.64
N ASP A 66 -3.16 12.62 -18.80
CA ASP A 66 -2.51 11.63 -19.67
C ASP A 66 -1.10 12.05 -20.08
N GLU A 67 -0.90 13.32 -20.47
CA GLU A 67 0.43 13.87 -20.77
C GLU A 67 1.38 13.78 -19.55
N CYS A 68 0.88 14.01 -18.34
CA CYS A 68 1.67 13.86 -17.12
C CYS A 68 2.14 12.42 -16.93
N PHE A 69 1.24 11.45 -17.06
CA PHE A 69 1.59 10.03 -16.89
C PHE A 69 2.49 9.52 -18.00
N LYS A 70 2.26 9.91 -19.26
CA LYS A 70 3.17 9.64 -20.39
C LYS A 70 4.56 10.19 -20.16
N THR A 71 4.67 11.37 -19.56
CA THR A 71 5.97 11.94 -19.22
C THR A 71 6.74 11.03 -18.26
N ILE A 72 6.09 10.50 -17.22
CA ILE A 72 6.71 9.56 -16.27
C ILE A 72 7.14 8.26 -16.97
N ILE A 73 6.26 7.71 -17.81
CA ILE A 73 6.53 6.48 -18.57
C ILE A 73 7.75 6.67 -19.48
N ASN A 74 7.82 7.79 -20.19
CA ASN A 74 8.90 8.12 -21.11
C ASN A 74 10.23 8.44 -20.42
N MET A 75 10.26 8.75 -19.12
CA MET A 75 11.51 8.87 -18.36
C MET A 75 12.32 7.56 -18.37
N GLY A 76 11.67 6.40 -18.55
CA GLY A 76 12.33 5.10 -18.52
C GLY A 76 13.03 4.77 -17.20
N ARG A 77 12.69 5.47 -16.14
CA ARG A 77 13.31 5.35 -14.82
C ARG A 77 12.59 4.35 -13.93
N TYR A 78 11.29 4.21 -14.13
CA TYR A 78 10.40 3.39 -13.30
C TYR A 78 10.01 2.14 -14.07
N GLU A 79 9.90 1.02 -13.36
CA GLU A 79 9.44 -0.24 -13.93
C GLU A 79 8.64 -1.04 -12.91
N LEU A 80 7.74 -1.88 -13.37
CA LEU A 80 7.02 -2.82 -12.50
C LEU A 80 8.00 -3.90 -12.03
N LEU A 81 7.93 -4.26 -10.75
CA LEU A 81 8.64 -5.43 -10.24
C LEU A 81 8.04 -6.70 -10.82
N ASN A 82 8.86 -7.68 -11.10
CA ASN A 82 8.38 -8.96 -11.65
C ASN A 82 7.58 -9.76 -10.63
N ASP A 83 8.00 -9.74 -9.37
CA ASP A 83 7.31 -10.37 -8.27
C ASP A 83 6.56 -9.33 -7.46
N TYR A 84 5.25 -9.52 -7.32
CA TYR A 84 4.41 -8.63 -6.55
C TYR A 84 4.77 -8.61 -5.06
N ALA A 85 5.24 -9.75 -4.52
CA ALA A 85 5.67 -9.86 -3.13
C ALA A 85 6.84 -8.92 -2.78
N ASP A 86 7.73 -8.67 -3.75
CA ASP A 86 8.89 -7.80 -3.56
C ASP A 86 8.54 -6.35 -3.19
N LEU A 87 7.30 -5.92 -3.47
CA LEU A 87 6.79 -4.61 -3.06
C LEU A 87 6.66 -4.44 -1.54
N TYR A 88 6.45 -5.56 -0.85
CA TYR A 88 6.13 -5.56 0.59
C TYR A 88 7.25 -6.08 1.46
N ARG A 89 8.41 -6.34 0.87
CA ARG A 89 9.60 -6.77 1.60
C ARG A 89 10.23 -5.59 2.35
N TYR A 90 10.56 -5.81 3.61
CA TYR A 90 11.22 -4.80 4.44
C TYR A 90 12.65 -4.49 3.99
N ASP A 91 13.32 -5.45 3.36
CA ASP A 91 14.70 -5.35 2.90
C ASP A 91 14.83 -4.81 1.47
N ASN A 92 13.73 -4.39 0.86
CA ASN A 92 13.66 -3.87 -0.50
C ASN A 92 12.95 -2.51 -0.58
N PRO A 93 13.37 -1.50 0.18
CA PRO A 93 12.76 -0.17 0.12
C PRO A 93 13.19 0.58 -1.16
N ASN A 94 12.39 1.57 -1.56
CA ASN A 94 12.71 2.46 -2.68
C ASN A 94 13.01 1.71 -4.00
N THR A 95 12.19 0.73 -4.33
CA THR A 95 12.32 -0.08 -5.53
C THR A 95 12.15 0.77 -6.79
N LYS A 96 12.43 0.18 -7.96
CA LYS A 96 12.18 0.84 -9.25
C LYS A 96 10.70 1.13 -9.52
N GLU A 97 9.80 0.49 -8.80
CA GLU A 97 8.37 0.78 -8.87
C GLU A 97 7.97 1.98 -8.02
N SER A 98 8.79 2.39 -7.06
CA SER A 98 8.48 3.49 -6.16
C SER A 98 8.76 4.85 -6.79
N LEU A 99 7.75 5.71 -6.86
CA LEU A 99 7.91 7.12 -7.20
C LEU A 99 8.10 8.00 -5.96
N PHE A 100 7.41 7.65 -4.88
CA PHE A 100 7.53 8.34 -3.60
C PHE A 100 7.13 7.45 -2.44
N GLU A 101 8.01 7.35 -1.44
CA GLU A 101 7.78 6.59 -0.21
C GLU A 101 8.04 7.46 1.02
N LEU A 102 7.20 7.29 2.03
CA LEU A 102 7.51 7.76 3.38
C LEU A 102 8.57 6.84 3.96
N GLN A 103 9.67 7.43 4.37
CA GLN A 103 10.79 6.70 4.94
C GLN A 103 10.63 6.56 6.45
N PHE A 104 10.75 5.34 6.94
CA PHE A 104 10.68 5.01 8.35
C PHE A 104 11.96 4.32 8.82
N ASN A 105 12.19 4.32 10.11
CA ASN A 105 13.24 3.56 10.76
C ASN A 105 12.67 2.82 11.99
N ASN A 106 13.48 1.99 12.64
CA ASN A 106 13.03 1.17 13.76
C ASN A 106 13.09 1.89 15.10
N VAL A 107 13.25 3.22 15.10
CA VAL A 107 13.46 4.01 16.33
C VAL A 107 12.30 4.97 16.50
N TYR A 108 11.65 4.92 17.65
CA TYR A 108 10.61 5.89 18.01
C TYR A 108 11.18 7.31 18.03
N PRO A 109 10.51 8.33 17.48
CA PRO A 109 9.15 8.31 16.91
C PRO A 109 9.09 8.07 15.40
N ASP A 110 10.19 7.79 14.73
CA ASP A 110 10.29 7.71 13.26
C ASP A 110 9.95 6.32 12.70
N CYS A 111 9.20 5.54 13.44
CA CYS A 111 8.75 4.20 13.07
C CYS A 111 7.34 4.18 12.48
N ASN A 112 7.04 3.11 11.75
CA ASN A 112 5.75 2.85 11.16
C ASN A 112 4.89 1.98 12.11
N TYR A 113 3.65 2.39 12.36
CA TYR A 113 2.71 1.70 13.25
C TYR A 113 1.68 0.83 12.52
N TRP A 114 1.67 0.82 11.18
CA TRP A 114 0.64 0.10 10.42
C TRP A 114 0.63 -1.40 10.68
N GLU A 115 1.79 -2.01 10.92
CA GLU A 115 1.87 -3.42 11.29
C GLU A 115 1.06 -3.70 12.57
N PHE A 116 1.22 -2.84 13.56
CA PHE A 116 0.53 -2.95 14.82
C PHE A 116 -0.97 -2.66 14.70
N ASP A 117 -1.35 -1.62 13.97
CA ASP A 117 -2.75 -1.24 13.78
C ASP A 117 -3.55 -2.27 12.99
N CYS A 118 -2.90 -2.98 12.05
CA CYS A 118 -3.51 -3.96 11.17
C CYS A 118 -3.30 -5.41 11.60
N GLY A 119 -2.43 -5.64 12.59
CA GLY A 119 -2.09 -6.97 13.07
C GLY A 119 -3.15 -7.58 13.95
N SER A 120 -3.23 -8.92 13.95
CA SER A 120 -4.09 -9.68 14.84
C SER A 120 -3.70 -9.50 16.31
N ARG A 121 -4.67 -9.50 17.20
CA ARG A 121 -4.42 -9.54 18.65
C ARG A 121 -3.90 -10.88 19.13
N ALA A 122 -4.17 -11.94 18.38
CA ALA A 122 -3.80 -13.29 18.74
C ALA A 122 -2.51 -13.78 18.06
N CYS A 123 -2.06 -13.08 17.02
CA CYS A 123 -0.95 -13.53 16.19
C CYS A 123 0.43 -13.09 16.71
N ASP A 124 0.77 -13.54 17.89
CA ASP A 124 2.17 -13.56 18.32
C ASP A 124 3.01 -14.59 17.58
N SER A 125 2.34 -15.52 16.95
CA SER A 125 2.95 -16.75 16.49
C SER A 125 3.34 -16.75 15.03
N TRP A 126 3.14 -15.69 14.29
CA TRP A 126 3.54 -15.67 12.88
C TRP A 126 5.01 -16.00 12.69
N PHE A 127 5.80 -15.69 13.66
CA PHE A 127 7.24 -15.72 13.60
C PHE A 127 7.86 -16.65 14.63
N GLY A 128 7.05 -17.41 15.34
CA GLY A 128 7.48 -18.41 16.30
C GLY A 128 8.13 -17.85 17.54
N GLN A 129 7.39 -17.82 18.60
CA GLN A 129 7.80 -17.69 20.00
C GLN A 129 8.18 -16.29 20.51
N GLY A 130 7.28 -15.70 21.18
CA GLY A 130 7.56 -14.71 22.21
C GLY A 130 7.50 -13.26 21.79
N CYS A 131 6.81 -12.91 20.75
CA CYS A 131 6.30 -11.56 20.63
C CYS A 131 5.31 -11.31 21.76
N SER A 132 5.63 -10.40 22.65
CA SER A 132 4.76 -10.04 23.75
C SER A 132 3.64 -9.06 23.37
N PHE A 133 3.46 -8.78 22.08
CA PHE A 133 2.48 -7.84 21.56
C PHE A 133 1.78 -8.36 20.32
N SER A 134 0.52 -8.69 20.48
CA SER A 134 -0.46 -8.79 19.43
C SER A 134 -0.79 -7.39 18.89
N GLY A 135 -1.20 -7.30 17.62
CA GLY A 135 -1.70 -6.06 17.04
C GLY A 135 -3.01 -5.58 17.68
N TYR A 136 -3.51 -4.46 17.21
CA TYR A 136 -4.77 -3.88 17.73
C TYR A 136 -6.00 -4.24 16.93
N ASP A 137 -5.84 -4.85 15.75
CA ASP A 137 -6.98 -5.26 14.93
C ASP A 137 -7.92 -4.09 14.57
N PHE A 138 -7.35 -2.91 14.34
CA PHE A 138 -8.13 -1.73 13.99
C PHE A 138 -8.67 -1.77 12.57
N LEU A 139 -7.95 -2.45 11.66
CA LEU A 139 -8.32 -2.59 10.27
C LEU A 139 -8.29 -4.05 9.87
N VAL A 140 -9.47 -4.60 9.63
CA VAL A 140 -9.64 -5.98 9.15
C VAL A 140 -10.32 -6.00 7.78
N PRO A 141 -10.00 -6.98 6.94
CA PRO A 141 -10.70 -7.16 5.67
C PRO A 141 -12.18 -7.50 5.92
N THR A 142 -13.06 -6.92 5.13
CA THR A 142 -14.45 -7.36 5.10
C THR A 142 -14.58 -8.72 4.41
N PRO A 143 -15.68 -9.47 4.62
CA PRO A 143 -15.95 -10.71 3.87
C PRO A 143 -15.85 -10.52 2.34
N PHE A 144 -16.30 -9.37 1.84
CA PHE A 144 -16.19 -9.02 0.42
C PHE A 144 -14.72 -8.88 -0.04
N ALA A 145 -13.88 -8.24 0.79
CA ALA A 145 -12.46 -8.07 0.49
C ALA A 145 -11.62 -9.35 0.66
N TYR A 146 -12.16 -10.37 1.29
CA TYR A 146 -11.49 -11.66 1.50
C TYR A 146 -11.91 -12.73 0.47
N LYS A 147 -13.17 -12.76 0.08
CA LYS A 147 -13.73 -13.82 -0.76
C LYS A 147 -13.28 -13.70 -2.22
N THR A 148 -13.31 -14.85 -2.90
CA THR A 148 -13.17 -14.90 -4.35
C THR A 148 -14.41 -14.34 -5.07
N VAL A 149 -14.28 -14.04 -6.35
CA VAL A 149 -15.41 -13.58 -7.19
C VAL A 149 -16.55 -14.60 -7.20
N GLU A 150 -16.23 -15.91 -7.24
CA GLU A 150 -17.22 -16.99 -7.19
C GLU A 150 -17.99 -17.02 -5.87
N GLU A 151 -17.34 -16.62 -4.77
CA GLU A 151 -17.94 -16.50 -3.45
C GLU A 151 -18.62 -15.15 -3.19
N GLY A 152 -18.64 -14.27 -4.19
CA GLY A 152 -19.21 -12.92 -4.10
C GLY A 152 -18.23 -11.86 -3.55
N GLY A 153 -16.95 -12.09 -3.67
CA GLY A 153 -15.88 -11.15 -3.29
C GLY A 153 -15.17 -10.54 -4.49
N ILE A 154 -13.88 -10.19 -4.30
CA ILE A 154 -13.08 -9.41 -5.27
C ILE A 154 -11.94 -10.19 -5.94
N TRP A 155 -11.53 -11.34 -5.38
CA TRP A 155 -10.36 -12.06 -5.87
C TRP A 155 -10.70 -13.03 -6.98
N GLU A 156 -10.04 -12.91 -8.11
CA GLU A 156 -10.09 -13.94 -9.16
C GLU A 156 -9.29 -15.18 -8.73
N ASP A 157 -9.63 -16.33 -9.27
CA ASP A 157 -8.86 -17.55 -9.00
C ASP A 157 -7.42 -17.40 -9.51
N GLY A 158 -6.46 -17.71 -8.64
CA GLY A 158 -5.04 -17.58 -8.95
C GLY A 158 -4.48 -16.15 -8.84
N ASP A 159 -5.23 -15.19 -8.31
CA ASP A 159 -4.73 -13.83 -8.07
C ASP A 159 -3.70 -13.81 -6.93
N LEU A 160 -2.42 -13.70 -7.28
CA LEU A 160 -1.31 -13.72 -6.32
C LEU A 160 -1.33 -12.55 -5.32
N ARG A 161 -2.05 -11.49 -5.63
CA ARG A 161 -2.14 -10.32 -4.74
C ARG A 161 -2.89 -10.63 -3.46
N LYS A 162 -3.80 -11.62 -3.46
CA LYS A 162 -4.53 -12.04 -2.27
C LYS A 162 -3.57 -12.52 -1.18
N GLU A 163 -2.64 -13.39 -1.54
CA GLU A 163 -1.67 -13.98 -0.61
C GLU A 163 -0.73 -12.94 -0.01
N GLU A 164 -0.41 -11.88 -0.78
CA GLU A 164 0.44 -10.78 -0.30
C GLU A 164 -0.34 -9.67 0.42
N ALA A 165 -1.64 -9.57 0.17
CA ALA A 165 -2.48 -8.57 0.80
C ALA A 165 -3.02 -9.02 2.16
N LEU A 166 -3.34 -10.31 2.29
CA LEU A 166 -4.10 -10.87 3.40
C LEU A 166 -3.36 -12.05 4.04
N ARG A 167 -3.38 -12.06 5.35
CA ARG A 167 -2.98 -13.22 6.15
C ARG A 167 -4.24 -13.96 6.60
N TYR A 168 -4.36 -15.21 6.17
CA TYR A 168 -5.50 -16.09 6.46
C TYR A 168 -5.09 -17.53 6.71
N ASP A 169 -3.84 -17.87 6.47
CA ASP A 169 -3.23 -19.16 6.78
C ASP A 169 -2.12 -18.94 7.82
N PHE A 170 -2.48 -19.03 9.08
CA PHE A 170 -1.56 -18.78 10.18
C PHE A 170 -1.91 -19.62 11.41
N THR A 171 -0.93 -19.83 12.24
CA THR A 171 -1.08 -20.41 13.58
C THR A 171 -1.05 -19.28 14.59
N TYR A 172 -1.98 -19.26 15.50
CA TYR A 172 -2.05 -18.23 16.55
C TYR A 172 -1.83 -18.81 17.94
N TYR A 173 -1.48 -17.92 18.84
CA TYR A 173 -1.24 -18.21 20.22
C TYR A 173 -2.53 -18.05 21.05
N THR A 174 -2.86 -19.06 21.88
CA THR A 174 -4.15 -19.05 22.60
C THR A 174 -4.11 -18.37 23.96
N ASN A 175 -2.98 -17.78 24.38
CA ASN A 175 -2.76 -17.31 25.75
C ASN A 175 -2.88 -18.41 26.82
N LYS A 176 -2.76 -19.64 26.44
CA LYS A 176 -2.79 -20.79 27.34
C LYS A 176 -1.44 -21.50 27.34
N TYR A 177 -1.15 -22.12 28.45
CA TYR A 177 -0.01 -23.01 28.59
C TYR A 177 -0.52 -24.44 28.59
N SER A 178 0.19 -25.32 27.89
CA SER A 178 0.02 -26.75 28.04
C SER A 178 0.47 -27.21 29.42
N GLU A 179 0.09 -28.43 29.82
CA GLU A 179 0.44 -28.97 31.15
C GLU A 179 1.96 -29.03 31.38
N ASP A 180 2.76 -29.11 30.32
CA ASP A 180 4.23 -29.08 30.36
C ASP A 180 4.82 -27.67 30.41
N GLY A 181 4.00 -26.62 30.44
CA GLY A 181 4.42 -25.22 30.50
C GLY A 181 4.80 -24.61 29.15
N THR A 182 4.52 -25.28 28.04
CA THR A 182 4.71 -24.72 26.68
C THR A 182 3.47 -23.92 26.26
N PHE A 183 3.63 -23.00 25.29
CA PHE A 183 2.53 -22.27 24.72
C PHE A 183 1.67 -23.17 23.84
N GLU A 184 0.36 -23.00 23.94
CA GLU A 184 -0.60 -23.67 23.06
C GLU A 184 -0.82 -22.82 21.80
N TYR A 185 -0.58 -23.44 20.63
CA TYR A 185 -0.79 -22.83 19.31
C TYR A 185 -1.92 -23.54 18.58
N VAL A 186 -2.72 -22.77 17.85
CA VAL A 186 -3.83 -23.29 17.06
C VAL A 186 -3.79 -22.68 15.66
N THR A 187 -3.95 -23.53 14.66
CA THR A 187 -4.20 -23.08 13.27
C THR A 187 -5.71 -22.91 13.11
N PRO A 188 -6.21 -21.73 12.77
CA PRO A 188 -7.64 -21.50 12.62
C PRO A 188 -8.20 -22.26 11.42
N ASP A 189 -9.43 -22.73 11.55
CA ASP A 189 -10.22 -23.28 10.45
C ASP A 189 -10.99 -22.12 9.81
N LEU A 190 -10.41 -21.49 8.81
CA LEU A 190 -10.99 -20.32 8.12
C LEU A 190 -12.27 -20.63 7.36
N SER A 191 -12.61 -21.92 7.14
CA SER A 191 -13.92 -22.31 6.62
C SER A 191 -15.05 -21.96 7.59
N LYS A 192 -14.73 -21.76 8.86
CA LYS A 192 -15.64 -21.36 9.94
C LYS A 192 -15.54 -19.90 10.30
N THR A 193 -14.89 -19.10 9.52
CA THR A 193 -14.75 -17.66 9.74
C THR A 193 -16.09 -17.00 9.98
N GLN A 194 -16.20 -16.33 11.11
CA GLN A 194 -17.48 -15.73 11.56
C GLN A 194 -17.42 -14.21 11.57
N TRP A 195 -16.75 -13.53 10.86
CA TRP A 195 -16.75 -12.07 10.64
C TRP A 195 -17.57 -11.27 11.70
N THR A 196 -17.44 -11.64 12.95
CA THR A 196 -18.23 -11.06 14.04
C THR A 196 -17.53 -9.92 14.74
N GLY A 197 -16.26 -9.68 14.43
CA GLY A 197 -15.41 -8.73 15.14
C GLY A 197 -15.12 -9.13 16.60
N THR A 198 -15.40 -10.38 16.96
CA THR A 198 -15.25 -10.89 18.32
C THR A 198 -14.28 -12.06 18.45
N THR A 199 -13.89 -12.64 17.33
CA THR A 199 -12.98 -13.80 17.28
C THR A 199 -11.84 -13.52 16.31
N ASP A 200 -10.87 -12.81 16.79
CA ASP A 200 -9.64 -12.43 16.12
C ASP A 200 -8.94 -13.63 15.43
N GLU A 201 -9.01 -14.79 16.05
CA GLU A 201 -8.40 -16.04 15.58
C GLU A 201 -9.05 -16.62 14.31
N LEU A 202 -10.26 -16.19 13.97
CA LEU A 202 -11.03 -16.70 12.85
C LEU A 202 -11.12 -15.69 11.70
N GLU A 203 -10.50 -14.54 11.82
CA GLU A 203 -10.60 -13.46 10.85
C GLU A 203 -9.28 -13.27 10.09
N PRO A 204 -9.31 -13.05 8.78
CA PRO A 204 -8.13 -12.67 8.03
C PRO A 204 -7.65 -11.28 8.44
N HIS A 205 -6.33 -11.06 8.35
CA HIS A 205 -5.69 -9.80 8.67
C HIS A 205 -4.95 -9.21 7.47
N ILE A 206 -4.56 -7.94 7.54
CA ILE A 206 -3.82 -7.27 6.48
C ILE A 206 -2.34 -7.63 6.60
N LYS A 207 -1.80 -8.36 5.61
CA LYS A 207 -0.41 -8.81 5.55
C LYS A 207 0.57 -7.75 5.05
N LYS A 208 0.12 -6.80 4.24
CA LYS A 208 0.99 -5.82 3.55
C LYS A 208 1.95 -5.07 4.44
N TYR A 209 1.59 -4.86 5.69
CA TYR A 209 2.36 -4.06 6.65
C TYR A 209 3.22 -4.90 7.59
N GLU A 210 3.16 -6.23 7.51
CA GLU A 210 3.99 -7.10 8.33
C GLU A 210 5.46 -6.83 8.11
N ASP A 211 6.21 -6.79 9.20
CA ASP A 211 7.65 -6.61 9.18
C ASP A 211 8.33 -7.70 10.02
N TYR A 212 8.81 -8.74 9.36
CA TYR A 212 9.46 -9.88 9.99
C TYR A 212 10.64 -9.54 10.90
N ARG A 213 11.20 -8.33 10.78
CA ARG A 213 12.29 -7.91 11.66
C ARG A 213 11.85 -7.66 13.08
N THR A 214 10.58 -7.27 13.28
CA THR A 214 10.08 -6.97 14.63
C THR A 214 10.13 -8.19 15.53
N ASP A 215 10.05 -9.38 14.97
CA ASP A 215 10.09 -10.66 15.66
C ASP A 215 11.47 -11.28 15.79
N ILE A 216 12.13 -11.43 14.67
CA ILE A 216 13.47 -12.04 14.61
C ILE A 216 14.48 -11.20 15.37
N LEU A 217 14.17 -9.94 15.59
CA LEU A 217 15.09 -8.93 16.10
C LEU A 217 14.88 -8.56 17.56
N SER A 218 14.13 -9.34 18.32
CA SER A 218 14.19 -9.26 19.79
C SER A 218 15.64 -9.40 20.30
N GLY A 219 16.50 -10.10 19.56
CA GLY A 219 17.95 -10.15 19.77
C GLY A 219 18.73 -8.89 19.35
N LEU A 220 18.12 -7.97 18.59
CA LEU A 220 18.74 -6.72 18.12
C LEU A 220 18.16 -5.47 18.81
N GLY A 221 17.30 -5.64 19.80
CA GLY A 221 16.72 -4.53 20.56
C GLY A 221 15.54 -3.84 19.87
N ILE A 222 15.00 -4.43 18.81
CA ILE A 222 13.76 -3.99 18.18
C ILE A 222 12.65 -4.85 18.77
N ASN A 223 12.00 -4.35 19.78
CA ASN A 223 11.29 -5.18 20.73
C ASN A 223 9.78 -5.29 20.51
N ASN A 224 9.24 -4.76 19.42
CA ASN A 224 7.80 -4.83 19.23
C ASN A 224 7.35 -4.39 17.82
N MET A 225 6.16 -4.80 17.43
CA MET A 225 5.45 -4.42 16.21
C MET A 225 5.23 -2.89 16.04
N TRP A 226 5.45 -2.12 17.11
CA TRP A 226 5.34 -0.67 17.12
C TRP A 226 6.49 0.04 16.41
N ASN A 227 7.61 -0.63 16.21
CA ASN A 227 8.83 -0.01 15.70
C ASN A 227 9.23 -0.54 14.32
N SER A 228 8.28 -0.75 13.44
CA SER A 228 8.59 -1.16 12.08
C SER A 228 9.30 -0.04 11.32
N GLY A 229 10.42 -0.38 10.70
CA GLY A 229 11.13 0.50 9.76
C GLY A 229 10.70 0.31 8.31
N LYS A 230 9.58 -0.37 8.08
CA LYS A 230 9.05 -0.61 6.73
C LYS A 230 8.49 0.67 6.15
N ASN A 231 8.97 1.05 4.98
CA ASN A 231 8.49 2.23 4.28
C ASN A 231 7.03 2.10 3.85
N PHE A 232 6.37 3.23 3.70
CA PHE A 232 5.03 3.31 3.16
C PHE A 232 5.05 3.96 1.77
N SER A 233 4.69 3.20 0.76
CA SER A 233 4.66 3.68 -0.62
C SER A 233 3.42 4.53 -0.87
N MET A 234 3.63 5.82 -1.16
CA MET A 234 2.57 6.78 -1.46
C MET A 234 2.15 6.75 -2.93
N ILE A 235 3.13 6.57 -3.83
CA ILE A 235 2.90 6.53 -5.27
C ILE A 235 3.82 5.47 -5.87
N ARG A 236 3.23 4.54 -6.63
CA ARG A 236 3.94 3.48 -7.34
C ARG A 236 3.72 3.58 -8.86
N TYR A 237 4.63 3.01 -9.62
CA TYR A 237 4.54 2.99 -11.08
C TYR A 237 3.28 2.26 -11.59
N ALA A 238 2.82 1.22 -10.88
CA ALA A 238 1.53 0.58 -11.17
C ALA A 238 0.36 1.57 -11.08
N ASP A 239 0.37 2.49 -10.10
CA ASP A 239 -0.63 3.55 -9.97
C ASP A 239 -0.60 4.49 -11.20
N VAL A 240 0.60 4.87 -11.65
CA VAL A 240 0.78 5.68 -12.86
C VAL A 240 0.20 5.00 -14.10
N LEU A 241 0.47 3.70 -14.29
CA LEU A 241 -0.04 2.94 -15.43
C LEU A 241 -1.56 2.79 -15.39
N LEU A 242 -2.14 2.56 -14.21
CA LEU A 242 -3.58 2.45 -14.06
C LEU A 242 -4.29 3.80 -14.30
N LEU A 243 -3.74 4.89 -13.79
CA LEU A 243 -4.27 6.23 -14.02
C LEU A 243 -4.13 6.67 -15.49
N HIS A 244 -3.03 6.28 -16.13
CA HIS A 244 -2.88 6.46 -17.58
C HIS A 244 -3.95 5.69 -18.35
N ALA A 245 -4.20 4.42 -18.00
CA ALA A 245 -5.26 3.63 -18.62
C ALA A 245 -6.66 4.24 -18.39
N GLU A 246 -6.92 4.78 -17.21
CA GLU A 246 -8.15 5.52 -16.93
C GLU A 246 -8.29 6.76 -17.83
N CYS A 247 -7.25 7.57 -17.95
CA CYS A 247 -7.25 8.72 -18.86
C CYS A 247 -7.53 8.32 -20.31
N LEU A 248 -6.87 7.26 -20.79
CA LEU A 248 -7.10 6.74 -22.15
C LEU A 248 -8.56 6.33 -22.35
N ASN A 249 -9.16 5.67 -21.37
CA ASN A 249 -10.58 5.27 -21.43
C ASN A 249 -11.50 6.49 -21.50
N GLU A 250 -11.28 7.50 -20.67
CA GLU A 250 -12.05 8.75 -20.68
C GLU A 250 -11.90 9.54 -22.00
N LEU A 251 -10.75 9.39 -22.66
CA LEU A 251 -10.47 9.98 -23.98
C LEU A 251 -10.98 9.11 -25.16
N GLY A 252 -11.68 8.01 -24.89
CA GLY A 252 -12.24 7.12 -25.92
C GLY A 252 -11.24 6.12 -26.50
N GLN A 253 -10.05 5.99 -25.91
CA GLN A 253 -9.00 5.04 -26.32
C GLN A 253 -9.03 3.76 -25.48
N THR A 254 -10.23 3.20 -25.27
CA THR A 254 -10.48 2.06 -24.39
C THR A 254 -9.65 0.82 -24.75
N SER A 255 -9.39 0.58 -26.03
CA SER A 255 -8.57 -0.58 -26.47
C SER A 255 -7.15 -0.52 -25.95
N GLU A 256 -6.53 0.68 -25.90
CA GLU A 256 -5.19 0.88 -25.37
C GLU A 256 -5.18 0.76 -23.85
N ALA A 257 -6.19 1.32 -23.19
CA ALA A 257 -6.38 1.19 -21.74
C ALA A 257 -6.43 -0.29 -21.31
N VAL A 258 -7.23 -1.10 -22.00
CA VAL A 258 -7.36 -2.55 -21.74
C VAL A 258 -6.02 -3.28 -21.94
N GLN A 259 -5.23 -2.90 -22.95
CA GLN A 259 -3.90 -3.50 -23.17
C GLN A 259 -2.94 -3.21 -22.01
N ILE A 260 -2.91 -1.99 -21.49
CA ILE A 260 -2.08 -1.65 -20.33
C ILE A 260 -2.46 -2.51 -19.13
N VAL A 261 -3.74 -2.56 -18.80
CA VAL A 261 -4.24 -3.33 -17.65
C VAL A 261 -3.92 -4.81 -17.82
N ASN A 262 -4.25 -5.42 -18.94
CA ASN A 262 -4.11 -6.86 -19.13
C ASN A 262 -2.66 -7.31 -19.31
N ASN A 263 -1.84 -6.56 -20.06
CA ASN A 263 -0.51 -7.01 -20.44
C ASN A 263 0.59 -6.54 -19.48
N GLN A 264 0.33 -5.54 -18.65
CA GLN A 264 1.34 -5.02 -17.73
C GLN A 264 0.95 -5.24 -16.25
N ILE A 265 -0.30 -4.96 -15.88
CA ILE A 265 -0.71 -5.05 -14.47
C ILE A 265 -1.11 -6.47 -14.11
N ARG A 266 -2.01 -7.08 -14.87
CA ARG A 266 -2.57 -8.41 -14.54
C ARG A 266 -1.61 -9.57 -14.75
N THR A 267 -0.63 -9.42 -15.62
CA THR A 267 0.35 -10.49 -15.91
C THR A 267 1.28 -10.85 -14.75
N ARG A 268 1.38 -9.98 -13.76
CA ARG A 268 2.20 -10.24 -12.56
C ARG A 268 1.36 -10.46 -11.29
N ALA A 269 0.02 -10.42 -11.40
CA ALA A 269 -0.90 -10.45 -10.27
C ALA A 269 -1.59 -11.80 -10.11
#